data_e3f5b717c4ebb4b35b7c5d4f322a2fb2
#
_entry.id   e3f5b717c4ebb4b35b7c5d4f322a2fb2
#
_cell.length_a   1.000
_cell.length_b   1.000
_cell.length_c   1.000
_cell.angle_alpha   90.00
_cell.angle_beta   90.00
_cell.angle_gamma   90.00
#
_symmetry.space_group_name_H-M   'P 1'
#
loop_
_entity.id
_entity.type
_entity.pdbx_description
1 polymer ?
#
loop_
_entity_poly.entity_id
_entity_poly.type
_entity_poly.pdbx_seq_one_letter_code
_entity_poly.pdbx_strand_id
1 'polypeptide(L)'
;MTFDEFLLNSNEVLYNTIKKAYENKTALDAKIHDLAMEQVYKYLLIGGMPEAVEVYIEDDNIFESREILKVLYDNYLSDMELYQASQEAVLRSRTLFQNIYKELNKESKNFSPGLLEEKSKTRE
;
A
#
# COMPACT_ATOMS: atom_id res chain seq x y z
N MET A 1 0.11 6.26 7.54
CA MET A 1 -1.22 6.82 7.86
C MET A 1 -2.29 5.76 7.63
N THR A 2 -3.30 5.72 8.48
CA THR A 2 -4.51 4.91 8.29
C THR A 2 -5.47 5.61 7.32
N PHE A 3 -6.49 4.89 6.84
CA PHE A 3 -7.51 5.52 5.98
C PHE A 3 -8.28 6.63 6.69
N ASP A 4 -8.53 6.49 7.99
CA ASP A 4 -9.20 7.52 8.79
C ASP A 4 -8.39 8.82 8.84
N GLU A 5 -7.07 8.71 9.06
CA GLU A 5 -6.16 9.87 9.06
C GLU A 5 -6.07 10.50 7.66
N PHE A 6 -5.99 9.69 6.61
CA PHE A 6 -6.04 10.17 5.23
C PHE A 6 -7.33 10.94 4.95
N LEU A 7 -8.48 10.36 5.29
CA LEU A 7 -9.77 10.97 5.02
C LEU A 7 -9.98 12.25 5.82
N LEU A 8 -9.53 12.28 7.08
CA LEU A 8 -9.60 13.49 7.91
C LEU A 8 -8.82 14.66 7.29
N ASN A 9 -7.65 14.38 6.71
CA ASN A 9 -6.81 15.42 6.11
C ASN A 9 -7.23 15.80 4.69
N SER A 10 -7.81 14.87 3.90
CA SER A 10 -8.22 15.12 2.52
C SER A 10 -9.67 15.61 2.40
N ASN A 11 -10.58 15.17 3.28
CA ASN A 11 -12.01 15.54 3.27
C ASN A 11 -12.64 15.40 4.66
N GLU A 12 -12.39 16.38 5.51
CA GLU A 12 -12.89 16.41 6.88
C GLU A 12 -14.44 16.32 6.97
N VAL A 13 -15.15 16.92 6.03
CA VAL A 13 -16.64 16.92 6.01
C VAL A 13 -17.16 15.49 5.80
N LEU A 14 -16.57 14.77 4.85
CA LEU A 14 -16.93 13.38 4.56
C LEU A 14 -16.56 12.48 5.75
N TYR A 15 -15.36 12.66 6.33
CA TYR A 15 -14.93 11.96 7.53
C TYR A 15 -15.93 12.11 8.67
N ASN A 16 -16.32 13.35 9.01
CA ASN A 16 -17.25 13.63 10.08
C ASN A 16 -18.65 13.05 9.80
N THR A 17 -19.07 13.02 8.54
CA THR A 17 -20.37 12.44 8.13
C THR A 17 -20.36 10.92 8.35
N ILE A 18 -19.30 10.23 7.91
CA ILE A 18 -19.15 8.79 8.10
C ILE A 18 -19.07 8.45 9.59
N LYS A 19 -18.28 9.21 10.36
CA LYS A 19 -18.12 9.02 11.81
C LYS A 19 -19.45 9.13 12.55
N LYS A 20 -20.24 10.16 12.27
CA LYS A 20 -21.59 10.34 12.85
C LYS A 20 -22.53 9.18 12.50
N ALA A 21 -22.52 8.73 11.24
CA ALA A 21 -23.34 7.59 10.82
C ALA A 21 -22.92 6.31 11.57
N TYR A 22 -21.63 6.07 11.73
CA TYR A 22 -21.12 4.94 12.50
C TYR A 22 -21.52 4.98 13.98
N GLU A 23 -21.35 6.13 14.64
CA GLU A 23 -21.71 6.34 16.05
C GLU A 23 -23.24 6.16 16.28
N ASN A 24 -24.05 6.64 15.35
CA ASN A 24 -25.51 6.54 15.40
C ASN A 24 -26.05 5.19 14.87
N LYS A 25 -25.18 4.32 14.34
CA LYS A 25 -25.54 3.04 13.70
C LYS A 25 -26.57 3.22 12.59
N THR A 26 -26.44 4.30 11.81
CA THR A 26 -27.30 4.61 10.65
C THR A 26 -26.56 4.30 9.36
N ALA A 27 -27.29 3.86 8.34
CA ALA A 27 -26.74 3.68 7.00
C ALA A 27 -26.36 5.05 6.39
N LEU A 28 -25.32 5.06 5.58
CA LEU A 28 -24.99 6.22 4.75
C LEU A 28 -25.98 6.34 3.57
N ASP A 29 -26.24 7.56 3.17
CA ASP A 29 -26.90 7.83 1.88
C ASP A 29 -26.03 7.26 0.74
N ALA A 30 -26.68 6.77 -0.35
CA ALA A 30 -25.98 6.14 -1.46
C ALA A 30 -24.90 7.02 -2.08
N LYS A 31 -25.16 8.33 -2.24
CA LYS A 31 -24.18 9.27 -2.80
C LYS A 31 -22.97 9.45 -1.87
N ILE A 32 -23.22 9.52 -0.56
CA ILE A 32 -22.15 9.62 0.43
C ILE A 32 -21.32 8.35 0.46
N HIS A 33 -21.96 7.19 0.34
CA HIS A 33 -21.27 5.90 0.22
C HIS A 33 -20.39 5.85 -1.02
N ASP A 34 -20.86 6.27 -2.19
CA ASP A 34 -20.08 6.29 -3.43
C ASP A 34 -18.87 7.22 -3.31
N LEU A 35 -19.05 8.41 -2.72
CA LEU A 35 -17.94 9.32 -2.43
C LEU A 35 -16.91 8.71 -1.46
N ALA A 36 -17.38 8.00 -0.44
CA ALA A 36 -16.49 7.31 0.50
C ALA A 36 -15.68 6.21 -0.21
N MET A 37 -16.32 5.43 -1.09
CA MET A 37 -15.64 4.40 -1.88
C MET A 37 -14.62 5.00 -2.85
N GLU A 38 -14.90 6.14 -3.45
CA GLU A 38 -13.91 6.86 -4.27
C GLU A 38 -12.66 7.22 -3.45
N GLN A 39 -12.82 7.72 -2.22
CA GLN A 39 -11.68 8.02 -1.34
C GLN A 39 -10.92 6.75 -0.94
N VAL A 40 -11.59 5.62 -0.72
CA VAL A 40 -10.92 4.32 -0.49
C VAL A 40 -10.06 3.95 -1.69
N TYR A 41 -10.56 4.06 -2.91
CA TYR A 41 -9.77 3.77 -4.11
C TYR A 41 -8.56 4.70 -4.26
N LYS A 42 -8.72 6.00 -4.00
CA LYS A 42 -7.60 6.95 -3.98
C LYS A 42 -6.56 6.55 -2.95
N TYR A 43 -6.96 6.25 -1.72
CA TYR A 43 -6.06 5.80 -0.67
C TYR A 43 -5.32 4.49 -1.03
N LEU A 44 -5.98 3.54 -1.69
CA LEU A 44 -5.33 2.31 -2.16
C LEU A 44 -4.27 2.58 -3.24
N LEU A 45 -4.43 3.62 -4.05
CA LEU A 45 -3.46 4.01 -5.07
C LEU A 45 -2.27 4.80 -4.51
N ILE A 46 -2.53 5.68 -3.53
CA ILE A 46 -1.54 6.57 -2.92
C ILE A 46 -0.78 5.85 -1.80
N GLY A 47 -1.47 4.93 -1.10
CA GLY A 47 -0.95 4.27 0.10
C GLY A 47 -1.03 5.13 1.34
N GLY A 48 -0.41 4.65 2.42
CA GLY A 48 -0.43 5.30 3.74
C GLY A 48 0.91 5.93 4.14
N MET A 49 1.85 6.12 3.20
CA MET A 49 3.12 6.81 3.48
C MET A 49 2.87 8.31 3.63
N PRO A 50 3.26 8.94 4.76
CA PRO A 50 2.95 10.35 5.03
C PRO A 50 3.38 11.29 3.92
N GLU A 51 4.59 11.16 3.42
CA GLU A 51 5.15 11.99 2.34
C GLU A 51 4.33 11.88 1.04
N ALA A 52 3.92 10.68 0.64
CA ALA A 52 3.10 10.47 -0.55
C ALA A 52 1.68 11.04 -0.38
N VAL A 53 1.14 10.97 0.83
CA VAL A 53 -0.18 11.53 1.17
C VAL A 53 -0.12 13.06 1.19
N GLU A 54 0.95 13.65 1.74
CA GLU A 54 1.17 15.11 1.80
C GLU A 54 1.16 15.71 0.40
N VAL A 55 1.97 15.16 -0.52
CA VAL A 55 2.00 15.59 -1.92
C VAL A 55 0.64 15.45 -2.61
N TYR A 56 -0.09 14.36 -2.34
CA TYR A 56 -1.44 14.21 -2.89
C TYR A 56 -2.41 15.29 -2.38
N ILE A 57 -2.35 15.62 -1.09
CA ILE A 57 -3.26 16.62 -0.50
C ILE A 57 -2.94 18.03 -1.02
N GLU A 58 -1.66 18.35 -1.26
CA GLU A 58 -1.23 19.65 -1.74
C GLU A 58 -1.54 19.87 -3.22
N ASP A 59 -1.27 18.87 -4.06
CA ASP A 59 -1.28 19.02 -5.53
C ASP A 59 -2.40 18.23 -6.23
N ASP A 60 -3.18 17.41 -5.52
CA ASP A 60 -4.18 16.46 -6.06
C ASP A 60 -3.59 15.57 -7.18
N ASN A 61 -2.28 15.26 -7.07
CA ASN A 61 -1.51 14.55 -8.09
C ASN A 61 -1.12 13.13 -7.64
N ILE A 62 -1.91 12.15 -8.04
CA ILE A 62 -1.65 10.74 -7.74
C ILE A 62 -0.33 10.25 -8.36
N PHE A 63 0.04 10.74 -9.53
CA PHE A 63 1.26 10.30 -10.21
C PHE A 63 2.51 10.70 -9.42
N GLU A 64 2.56 11.91 -8.89
CA GLU A 64 3.68 12.39 -8.08
C GLU A 64 3.79 11.64 -6.76
N SER A 65 2.68 11.40 -6.08
CA SER A 65 2.63 10.55 -4.89
C SER A 65 3.16 9.14 -5.18
N ARG A 66 2.87 8.58 -6.36
CA ARG A 66 3.38 7.25 -6.76
C ARG A 66 4.86 7.24 -7.08
N GLU A 67 5.42 8.33 -7.61
CA GLU A 67 6.88 8.44 -7.79
C GLU A 67 7.61 8.42 -6.43
N ILE A 68 7.07 9.06 -5.40
CA ILE A 68 7.60 8.95 -4.03
C ILE A 68 7.60 7.50 -3.56
N LEU A 69 6.49 6.78 -3.73
CA LEU A 69 6.40 5.36 -3.35
C LEU A 69 7.42 4.51 -4.11
N LYS A 70 7.66 4.81 -5.38
CA LYS A 70 8.66 4.12 -6.20
C LYS A 70 10.07 4.37 -5.69
N VAL A 71 10.42 5.62 -5.36
CA VAL A 71 11.72 5.96 -4.77
C VAL A 71 11.93 5.20 -3.46
N LEU A 72 10.91 5.15 -2.60
CA LEU A 72 10.96 4.37 -1.35
C LEU A 72 11.16 2.88 -1.61
N TYR A 73 10.45 2.32 -2.58
CA TYR A 73 10.61 0.92 -2.97
C TYR A 73 12.04 0.61 -3.45
N ASP A 74 12.60 1.47 -4.31
CA ASP A 74 13.96 1.32 -4.83
C ASP A 74 15.02 1.48 -3.71
N ASN A 75 14.79 2.38 -2.74
CA ASN A 75 15.62 2.53 -1.56
C ASN A 75 15.61 1.25 -0.70
N TYR A 76 14.46 0.64 -0.44
CA TYR A 76 14.39 -0.64 0.28
C TYR A 76 15.16 -1.75 -0.43
N LEU A 77 15.08 -1.84 -1.76
CA LEU A 77 15.87 -2.81 -2.52
C LEU A 77 17.37 -2.56 -2.41
N SER A 78 17.79 -1.30 -2.39
CA SER A 78 19.20 -0.91 -2.21
C SER A 78 19.69 -1.20 -0.80
N ASP A 79 18.88 -0.91 0.21
CA ASP A 79 19.22 -1.18 1.61
C ASP A 79 19.40 -2.68 1.88
N MET A 80 18.62 -3.53 1.21
CA MET A 80 18.82 -4.99 1.31
C MET A 80 20.22 -5.43 0.89
N GLU A 81 20.86 -4.73 -0.05
CA GLU A 81 22.24 -5.01 -0.44
C GLU A 81 23.25 -4.63 0.65
N LEU A 82 22.99 -3.54 1.35
CA LEU A 82 23.92 -3.00 2.36
C LEU A 82 23.95 -3.85 3.64
N TYR A 83 22.83 -4.44 4.02
CA TYR A 83 22.69 -5.13 5.31
C TYR A 83 22.79 -6.66 5.25
N GLN A 84 22.98 -7.25 4.07
CA GLN A 84 23.10 -8.70 3.94
C GLN A 84 24.53 -9.16 3.86
N ALA A 85 24.84 -10.28 4.52
CA ALA A 85 26.19 -10.82 4.63
C ALA A 85 26.69 -11.52 3.35
N SER A 86 25.80 -11.85 2.41
CA SER A 86 26.18 -12.55 1.18
C SER A 86 25.24 -12.18 0.01
N GLN A 87 25.76 -12.31 -1.22
CA GLN A 87 24.97 -12.08 -2.43
C GLN A 87 23.74 -13.00 -2.53
N GLU A 88 23.86 -14.24 -2.06
CA GLU A 88 22.75 -15.18 -2.03
C GLU A 88 21.63 -14.71 -1.08
N ALA A 89 21.97 -14.18 0.09
CA ALA A 89 21.02 -13.61 1.02
C ALA A 89 20.33 -12.36 0.43
N VAL A 90 21.06 -11.50 -0.29
CA VAL A 90 20.50 -10.34 -1.01
C VAL A 90 19.48 -10.80 -2.04
N LEU A 91 19.83 -11.78 -2.87
CA LEU A 91 18.94 -12.29 -3.92
C LEU A 91 17.65 -12.90 -3.34
N ARG A 92 17.77 -13.67 -2.26
CA ARG A 92 16.62 -14.24 -1.54
C ARG A 92 15.71 -13.14 -0.99
N SER A 93 16.27 -12.15 -0.31
CA SER A 93 15.50 -11.03 0.27
C SER A 93 14.77 -10.23 -0.79
N ARG A 94 15.46 -9.91 -1.90
CA ARG A 94 14.83 -9.23 -3.04
C ARG A 94 13.69 -10.06 -3.65
N THR A 95 13.93 -11.35 -3.87
CA THR A 95 12.91 -12.25 -4.42
C THR A 95 11.70 -12.34 -3.51
N LEU A 96 11.89 -12.45 -2.20
CA LEU A 96 10.81 -12.44 -1.22
C LEU A 96 10.02 -11.12 -1.28
N PHE A 97 10.71 -10.00 -1.19
CA PHE A 97 10.09 -8.67 -1.19
C PHE A 97 9.27 -8.42 -2.46
N GLN A 98 9.83 -8.73 -3.64
CA GLN A 98 9.14 -8.56 -4.92
C GLN A 98 7.95 -9.50 -5.13
N ASN A 99 7.85 -10.58 -4.36
CA ASN A 99 6.74 -11.54 -4.49
C ASN A 99 5.71 -11.46 -3.35
N ILE A 100 5.86 -10.55 -2.38
CA ILE A 100 4.91 -10.37 -1.26
C ILE A 100 3.48 -10.24 -1.78
N TYR A 101 3.23 -9.40 -2.78
CA TYR A 101 1.90 -9.19 -3.32
C TYR A 101 1.29 -10.45 -3.93
N LYS A 102 2.10 -11.33 -4.53
CA LYS A 102 1.62 -12.60 -5.09
C LYS A 102 1.23 -13.58 -3.98
N GLU A 103 2.01 -13.59 -2.91
CA GLU A 103 1.72 -14.43 -1.75
C GLU A 103 0.44 -13.98 -1.02
N LEU A 104 0.24 -12.66 -0.89
CA LEU A 104 -0.97 -12.10 -0.27
C LEU A 104 -2.24 -12.38 -1.09
N ASN A 105 -2.13 -12.53 -2.41
CA ASN A 105 -3.27 -12.81 -3.30
C ASN A 105 -3.62 -14.30 -3.42
N LYS A 106 -2.84 -15.21 -2.81
CA LYS A 106 -3.18 -16.65 -2.79
C LYS A 106 -4.37 -16.91 -1.88
N GLU A 107 -5.19 -17.88 -2.23
CA GLU A 107 -6.28 -18.39 -1.37
C GLU A 107 -5.71 -18.97 -0.06
N SER A 108 -4.63 -19.76 -0.17
CA SER A 108 -3.88 -20.23 0.99
C SER A 108 -2.88 -19.20 1.43
N LYS A 109 -3.03 -18.67 2.64
CA LYS A 109 -2.12 -17.69 3.24
C LYS A 109 -0.82 -18.33 3.80
N ASN A 110 -0.59 -19.61 3.53
CA ASN A 110 0.62 -20.31 3.97
C ASN A 110 1.79 -19.93 3.04
N PHE A 111 2.78 -19.27 3.62
CA PHE A 111 4.02 -18.94 2.93
C PHE A 111 4.98 -20.14 2.93
N SER A 112 5.43 -20.55 1.74
CA SER A 112 6.41 -21.62 1.56
C SER A 112 7.65 -21.09 0.83
N PRO A 113 8.75 -20.82 1.54
CA PRO A 113 9.98 -20.26 0.93
C PRO A 113 10.55 -21.13 -0.21
N GLY A 114 10.45 -22.44 -0.12
CA GLY A 114 10.98 -23.38 -1.12
C GLY A 114 10.36 -23.25 -2.51
N LEU A 115 9.09 -22.79 -2.61
CA LEU A 115 8.43 -22.57 -3.90
C LEU A 115 9.02 -21.38 -4.71
N LEU A 116 9.73 -20.47 -4.05
CA LEU A 116 10.42 -19.37 -4.71
C LEU A 116 11.79 -19.81 -5.27
N GLU A 117 12.45 -20.74 -4.61
CA GLU A 117 13.72 -21.29 -5.05
C GLU A 117 13.58 -22.21 -6.29
N GLU A 118 12.51 -23.02 -6.37
CA GLU A 118 12.22 -23.86 -7.54
C GLU A 118 11.95 -23.03 -8.80
N LYS A 119 11.21 -21.92 -8.67
CA LYS A 119 10.91 -21.03 -9.81
C LYS A 119 12.14 -20.28 -10.33
N SER A 120 13.16 -20.07 -9.53
CA SER A 120 14.40 -19.44 -9.98
C SER A 120 15.28 -20.41 -10.78
N LYS A 121 15.28 -21.69 -10.43
CA LYS A 121 16.02 -22.75 -11.15
C LYS A 121 15.42 -23.17 -12.49
N THR A 122 14.14 -22.90 -12.73
CA THR A 122 13.45 -23.28 -13.98
C THR A 122 13.59 -22.19 -15.08
N ARG A 123 14.31 -21.12 -14.83
CA ARG A 123 14.55 -20.01 -15.78
C ARG A 123 15.98 -19.93 -16.32
N GLU A 124 16.82 -20.90 -16.02
CA GLU A 124 18.10 -21.18 -16.69
C GLU A 124 17.88 -22.27 -17.77
#